data_13b117c8949c462e3c7bff075f9f9de7
#
_entry.id   13b117c8949c462e3c7bff075f9f9de7
#
_cell.length_a   1.000
_cell.length_b   1.000
_cell.length_c   1.000
_cell.angle_alpha   90.00
_cell.angle_beta   90.00
_cell.angle_gamma   90.00
#
_symmetry.space_group_name_H-M   'P 1'
#
loop_
_entity.id
_entity.type
_entity.pdbx_description
1 polymer ?
#
loop_
_entity_poly.entity_id
_entity_poly.type
_entity_poly.pdbx_seq_one_letter_code
_entity_poly.pdbx_strand_id
1 'polypeptide(L)'
;MEKLQSTFKNMVLSLVIISMVAAGALAGVYLLTLDSINTQKAQKQEAARQAVLAGQDGVAIETAVDGFGGQFRVMVGFDQEGKILGYEVLEHQETPGLGSHMVHWFKNADKPNQNIIGRQATGKFAVSKDGGDVDAITAATISSRAFLKAINQAYVEFRGEDVEAHTGASQQQPKEEVAEEAPACEHQCQGHHEGEHKCQGNCKGECQGKCKHHQETEVSHE
;
A
#
# COMPACT_ATOMS: atom_id res chain seq x y z
N MET A 1 -50.64 -25.13 12.10
CA MET A 1 -49.31 -24.53 12.32
C MET A 1 -49.38 -23.77 13.61
N GLU A 2 -48.87 -24.35 14.69
CA GLU A 2 -48.81 -23.67 16.00
C GLU A 2 -47.86 -22.46 15.87
N LYS A 3 -48.38 -21.27 16.21
CA LYS A 3 -47.57 -20.06 16.30
C LYS A 3 -46.65 -20.21 17.51
N LEU A 4 -45.36 -20.42 17.25
CA LEU A 4 -44.33 -20.39 18.29
C LEU A 4 -44.43 -19.04 19.01
N GLN A 5 -44.72 -19.09 20.31
CA GLN A 5 -44.78 -17.88 21.14
C GLN A 5 -43.41 -17.17 21.08
N SER A 6 -43.45 -15.88 20.82
CA SER A 6 -42.24 -15.04 20.73
C SER A 6 -41.64 -14.79 22.12
N THR A 7 -41.09 -15.83 22.71
CA THR A 7 -40.30 -15.76 23.94
C THR A 7 -38.85 -15.40 23.52
N PHE A 8 -38.20 -14.55 24.28
CA PHE A 8 -36.82 -14.11 24.05
C PHE A 8 -35.89 -15.29 23.71
N LYS A 9 -36.03 -16.40 24.42
CA LYS A 9 -35.26 -17.64 24.17
C LYS A 9 -35.49 -18.20 22.74
N ASN A 10 -36.72 -18.18 22.26
CA ASN A 10 -37.03 -18.70 20.90
C ASN A 10 -36.50 -17.77 19.80
N MET A 11 -36.47 -16.44 20.04
CA MET A 11 -35.89 -15.47 19.11
C MET A 11 -34.38 -15.67 19.02
N VAL A 12 -33.69 -15.80 20.15
CA VAL A 12 -32.24 -16.05 20.18
C VAL A 12 -31.91 -17.40 19.54
N LEU A 13 -32.66 -18.44 19.87
CA LEU A 13 -32.44 -19.78 19.31
C LEU A 13 -32.62 -19.81 17.79
N SER A 14 -33.67 -19.17 17.27
CA SER A 14 -33.90 -19.10 15.82
C SER A 14 -32.79 -18.35 15.10
N LEU A 15 -32.30 -17.22 15.68
CA LEU A 15 -31.20 -16.44 15.11
C LEU A 15 -29.91 -17.24 15.08
N VAL A 16 -29.59 -17.96 16.16
CA VAL A 16 -28.39 -18.84 16.21
C VAL A 16 -28.47 -19.95 15.19
N ILE A 17 -29.63 -20.59 15.04
CA ILE A 17 -29.79 -21.67 14.05
C ILE A 17 -29.60 -21.13 12.63
N ILE A 18 -30.24 -20.01 12.29
CA ILE A 18 -30.13 -19.41 10.95
C ILE A 18 -28.69 -19.01 10.66
N SER A 19 -28.00 -18.35 11.60
CA SER A 19 -26.61 -17.95 11.41
C SER A 19 -25.66 -19.16 11.28
N MET A 20 -25.90 -20.23 12.05
CA MET A 20 -25.11 -21.46 11.97
C MET A 20 -25.30 -22.16 10.61
N VAL A 21 -26.52 -22.24 10.11
CA VAL A 21 -26.83 -22.82 8.79
C VAL A 21 -26.19 -21.98 7.68
N ALA A 22 -26.30 -20.65 7.76
CA ALA A 22 -25.70 -19.75 6.77
C ALA A 22 -24.16 -19.84 6.77
N ALA A 23 -23.55 -19.84 7.96
CA ALA A 23 -22.10 -19.99 8.08
C ALA A 23 -21.62 -21.36 7.55
N GLY A 24 -22.34 -22.43 7.88
CA GLY A 24 -22.02 -23.77 7.38
C GLY A 24 -22.14 -23.89 5.84
N ALA A 25 -23.17 -23.29 5.27
CA ALA A 25 -23.34 -23.25 3.81
C ALA A 25 -22.20 -22.48 3.12
N LEU A 26 -21.84 -21.30 3.63
CA LEU A 26 -20.73 -20.50 3.10
C LEU A 26 -19.39 -21.23 3.22
N ALA A 27 -19.12 -21.85 4.37
CA ALA A 27 -17.91 -22.63 4.57
C ALA A 27 -17.84 -23.83 3.62
N GLY A 28 -18.96 -24.53 3.40
CA GLY A 28 -19.05 -25.63 2.46
C GLY A 28 -18.73 -25.20 1.02
N VAL A 29 -19.34 -24.12 0.54
CA VAL A 29 -19.04 -23.58 -0.79
C VAL A 29 -17.58 -23.17 -0.90
N TYR A 30 -17.04 -22.49 0.11
CA TYR A 30 -15.63 -22.07 0.14
C TYR A 30 -14.67 -23.27 0.00
N LEU A 31 -14.89 -24.33 0.76
CA LEU A 31 -14.04 -25.53 0.68
C LEU A 31 -14.11 -26.21 -0.68
N LEU A 32 -15.28 -26.25 -1.30
CA LEU A 32 -15.44 -26.83 -2.63
C LEU A 32 -14.80 -26.00 -3.75
N THR A 33 -14.71 -24.67 -3.57
CA THR A 33 -14.14 -23.75 -4.58
C THR A 33 -12.66 -23.46 -4.37
N LEU A 34 -12.12 -23.73 -3.18
CA LEU A 34 -10.75 -23.37 -2.81
C LEU A 34 -9.71 -23.97 -3.78
N ASP A 35 -9.85 -25.23 -4.12
CA ASP A 35 -8.93 -25.92 -5.02
C ASP A 35 -8.95 -25.32 -6.44
N SER A 36 -10.14 -25.02 -6.94
CA SER A 36 -10.31 -24.34 -8.23
C SER A 36 -9.69 -22.94 -8.23
N ILE A 37 -9.83 -22.19 -7.14
CA ILE A 37 -9.25 -20.84 -7.00
C ILE A 37 -7.72 -20.92 -7.00
N ASN A 38 -7.14 -21.86 -6.25
CA ASN A 38 -5.70 -22.02 -6.18
C ASN A 38 -5.10 -22.46 -7.52
N THR A 39 -5.77 -23.36 -8.22
CA THR A 39 -5.36 -23.81 -9.56
C THR A 39 -5.39 -22.66 -10.57
N GLN A 40 -6.45 -21.85 -10.57
CA GLN A 40 -6.54 -20.67 -11.45
C GLN A 40 -5.47 -19.61 -11.12
N LYS A 41 -5.16 -19.40 -9.84
CA LYS A 41 -4.08 -18.48 -9.44
C LYS A 41 -2.73 -18.96 -9.94
N ALA A 42 -2.40 -20.24 -9.76
CA ALA A 42 -1.16 -20.83 -10.25
C ALA A 42 -1.04 -20.74 -11.78
N GLN A 43 -2.13 -21.03 -12.51
CA GLN A 43 -2.16 -20.89 -13.96
C GLN A 43 -1.95 -19.44 -14.42
N LYS A 44 -2.58 -18.46 -13.75
CA LYS A 44 -2.38 -17.03 -14.06
C LYS A 44 -0.95 -16.59 -13.80
N GLN A 45 -0.34 -17.02 -12.71
CA GLN A 45 1.05 -16.69 -12.40
C GLN A 45 2.01 -17.29 -13.47
N GLU A 46 1.79 -18.54 -13.85
CA GLU A 46 2.64 -19.17 -14.86
C GLU A 46 2.45 -18.53 -16.25
N ALA A 47 1.21 -18.23 -16.63
CA ALA A 47 0.93 -17.51 -17.87
C ALA A 47 1.55 -16.10 -17.88
N ALA A 48 1.49 -15.38 -16.75
CA ALA A 48 2.10 -14.07 -16.59
C ALA A 48 3.62 -14.17 -16.69
N ARG A 49 4.24 -15.18 -16.06
CA ARG A 49 5.68 -15.44 -16.13
C ARG A 49 6.14 -15.65 -17.56
N GLN A 50 5.43 -16.47 -18.32
CA GLN A 50 5.73 -16.67 -19.74
C GLN A 50 5.56 -15.39 -20.58
N ALA A 51 4.49 -14.61 -20.27
CA ALA A 51 4.23 -13.35 -20.96
C ALA A 51 5.29 -12.29 -20.70
N VAL A 52 5.76 -12.14 -19.44
CA VAL A 52 6.77 -11.11 -19.11
C VAL A 52 8.17 -11.45 -19.61
N LEU A 53 8.50 -12.73 -19.75
CA LEU A 53 9.76 -13.18 -20.28
C LEU A 53 9.77 -13.24 -21.82
N ALA A 54 8.60 -13.29 -22.44
CA ALA A 54 8.45 -13.35 -23.91
C ALA A 54 9.35 -14.41 -24.59
N GLY A 55 9.66 -15.51 -23.89
CA GLY A 55 10.54 -16.56 -24.37
C GLY A 55 12.05 -16.23 -24.33
N GLN A 56 12.44 -15.15 -23.67
CA GLN A 56 13.83 -14.78 -23.43
C GLN A 56 14.31 -15.34 -22.08
N ASP A 57 15.62 -15.55 -21.96
CA ASP A 57 16.24 -15.91 -20.71
C ASP A 57 16.21 -14.73 -19.73
N GLY A 58 15.54 -14.91 -18.61
CA GLY A 58 15.36 -13.85 -17.64
C GLY A 58 14.74 -14.34 -16.34
N VAL A 59 14.58 -13.44 -15.39
CA VAL A 59 13.98 -13.69 -14.08
C VAL A 59 12.67 -12.91 -13.99
N ALA A 60 11.57 -13.57 -13.61
CA ALA A 60 10.30 -12.94 -13.34
C ALA A 60 10.10 -12.79 -11.82
N ILE A 61 9.87 -11.58 -11.37
CA ILE A 61 9.70 -11.23 -9.95
C ILE A 61 8.29 -10.68 -9.76
N GLU A 62 7.62 -11.14 -8.72
CA GLU A 62 6.30 -10.70 -8.34
C GLU A 62 6.40 -9.75 -7.14
N THR A 63 5.82 -8.56 -7.27
CA THR A 63 5.82 -7.54 -6.23
C THR A 63 4.39 -7.09 -5.93
N ALA A 64 4.10 -6.84 -4.65
CA ALA A 64 2.83 -6.31 -4.19
C ALA A 64 3.02 -4.93 -3.57
N VAL A 65 2.21 -3.97 -3.97
CA VAL A 65 2.24 -2.58 -3.46
C VAL A 65 0.84 -2.04 -3.26
N ASP A 66 0.74 -1.04 -2.39
CA ASP A 66 -0.52 -0.33 -2.16
C ASP A 66 -0.67 0.79 -3.17
N GLY A 67 -1.75 0.74 -3.94
CA GLY A 67 -2.18 1.75 -4.88
C GLY A 67 -3.21 2.71 -4.29
N PHE A 68 -3.98 3.39 -5.16
CA PHE A 68 -5.07 4.28 -4.72
C PHE A 68 -6.33 3.49 -4.33
N GLY A 69 -6.71 2.48 -5.11
CA GLY A 69 -7.91 1.67 -4.88
C GLY A 69 -7.70 0.48 -3.94
N GLY A 70 -6.47 0.20 -3.54
CA GLY A 70 -6.08 -0.93 -2.73
C GLY A 70 -4.77 -1.56 -3.22
N GLN A 71 -4.41 -2.68 -2.62
CA GLN A 71 -3.21 -3.41 -3.02
C GLN A 71 -3.36 -4.00 -4.42
N PHE A 72 -2.28 -3.93 -5.20
CA PHE A 72 -2.18 -4.62 -6.48
C PHE A 72 -0.85 -5.38 -6.58
N ARG A 73 -0.86 -6.39 -7.44
CA ARG A 73 0.28 -7.29 -7.65
C ARG A 73 0.73 -7.22 -9.10
N VAL A 74 2.03 -7.05 -9.28
CA VAL A 74 2.65 -6.94 -10.60
C VAL A 74 3.77 -7.95 -10.70
N MET A 75 3.84 -8.66 -11.82
CA MET A 75 4.99 -9.48 -12.19
C MET A 75 5.83 -8.72 -13.20
N VAL A 76 7.13 -8.65 -12.98
CA VAL A 76 8.10 -7.95 -13.83
C VAL A 76 9.17 -8.93 -14.29
N GLY A 77 9.43 -8.97 -15.58
CA GLY A 77 10.50 -9.76 -16.17
C GLY A 77 11.76 -8.90 -16.39
N PHE A 78 12.89 -9.39 -15.92
CA PHE A 78 14.20 -8.78 -16.14
C PHE A 78 15.11 -9.75 -16.91
N ASP A 79 15.94 -9.21 -17.79
CA ASP A 79 17.05 -9.98 -18.36
C ASP A 79 18.22 -10.07 -17.35
N GLN A 80 19.29 -10.75 -17.74
CA GLN A 80 20.48 -10.92 -16.88
C GLN A 80 21.19 -9.60 -16.55
N GLU A 81 20.98 -8.56 -17.36
CA GLU A 81 21.57 -7.23 -17.19
C GLU A 81 20.65 -6.30 -16.37
N GLY A 82 19.44 -6.74 -16.02
CA GLY A 82 18.44 -5.94 -15.30
C GLY A 82 17.63 -5.01 -16.19
N LYS A 83 17.52 -5.31 -17.48
CA LYS A 83 16.63 -4.61 -18.40
C LYS A 83 15.23 -5.19 -18.31
N ILE A 84 14.21 -4.34 -18.33
CA ILE A 84 12.82 -4.76 -18.24
C ILE A 84 12.39 -5.41 -19.56
N LEU A 85 12.12 -6.72 -19.53
CA LEU A 85 11.59 -7.47 -20.66
C LEU A 85 10.10 -7.25 -20.84
N GLY A 86 9.37 -7.21 -19.74
CA GLY A 86 7.93 -7.02 -19.74
C GLY A 86 7.39 -6.92 -18.31
N TYR A 87 6.11 -6.58 -18.20
CA TYR A 87 5.39 -6.67 -16.93
C TYR A 87 3.97 -7.16 -17.17
N GLU A 88 3.36 -7.76 -16.15
CA GLU A 88 1.95 -8.16 -16.15
C GLU A 88 1.32 -7.84 -14.78
N VAL A 89 0.13 -7.22 -14.81
CA VAL A 89 -0.64 -6.93 -13.59
C VAL A 89 -1.50 -8.14 -13.27
N LEU A 90 -1.19 -8.84 -12.17
CA LEU A 90 -1.88 -10.07 -11.78
C LEU A 90 -3.24 -9.80 -11.15
N GLU A 91 -3.26 -8.86 -10.22
CA GLU A 91 -4.47 -8.47 -9.46
C GLU A 91 -4.40 -6.96 -9.16
N HIS A 92 -5.52 -6.26 -9.26
CA HIS A 92 -5.64 -4.86 -8.83
C HIS A 92 -7.07 -4.52 -8.42
N GLN A 93 -7.21 -3.55 -7.54
CA GLN A 93 -8.49 -2.98 -7.10
C GLN A 93 -8.61 -1.49 -7.48
N GLU A 94 -7.83 -1.08 -8.47
CA GLU A 94 -7.82 0.31 -8.94
C GLU A 94 -9.10 0.71 -9.67
N THR A 95 -9.40 2.00 -9.63
CA THR A 95 -10.61 2.54 -10.25
C THR A 95 -10.63 2.27 -11.76
N PRO A 96 -11.69 1.62 -12.28
CA PRO A 96 -11.85 1.39 -13.71
C PRO A 96 -11.76 2.69 -14.53
N GLY A 97 -11.03 2.67 -15.64
CA GLY A 97 -10.83 3.84 -16.51
C GLY A 97 -9.84 4.89 -15.98
N LEU A 98 -9.27 4.70 -14.79
CA LEU A 98 -8.22 5.56 -14.21
C LEU A 98 -6.98 4.74 -13.88
N GLY A 99 -6.80 4.31 -12.62
CA GLY A 99 -5.66 3.51 -12.20
C GLY A 99 -5.52 2.18 -12.93
N SER A 100 -6.62 1.55 -13.31
CA SER A 100 -6.66 0.32 -14.11
C SER A 100 -5.94 0.43 -15.46
N HIS A 101 -5.74 1.65 -16.00
CA HIS A 101 -4.96 1.86 -17.22
C HIS A 101 -3.50 1.43 -17.10
N MET A 102 -2.97 1.21 -15.87
CA MET A 102 -1.60 0.74 -15.68
C MET A 102 -1.30 -0.55 -16.45
N VAL A 103 -2.30 -1.39 -16.70
CA VAL A 103 -2.15 -2.65 -17.45
C VAL A 103 -1.56 -2.43 -18.84
N HIS A 104 -1.86 -1.29 -19.48
CA HIS A 104 -1.44 -1.00 -20.86
C HIS A 104 -0.63 0.30 -20.99
N TRP A 105 -0.76 1.24 -20.05
CA TRP A 105 -0.17 2.58 -20.15
C TRP A 105 1.34 2.55 -20.30
N PHE A 106 2.00 1.75 -19.49
CA PHE A 106 3.46 1.66 -19.45
C PHE A 106 4.05 0.65 -20.45
N LYS A 107 3.23 0.12 -21.36
CA LYS A 107 3.63 -0.72 -22.50
C LYS A 107 3.47 0.00 -23.84
N ASN A 108 3.12 1.29 -23.83
CA ASN A 108 2.81 2.02 -25.05
C ASN A 108 4.09 2.36 -25.84
N ALA A 109 4.32 1.64 -26.92
CA ALA A 109 5.49 1.83 -27.78
C ALA A 109 5.49 3.16 -28.56
N ASP A 110 4.29 3.74 -28.81
CA ASP A 110 4.16 5.00 -29.56
C ASP A 110 4.60 6.22 -28.73
N LYS A 111 4.66 6.09 -27.42
CA LYS A 111 5.01 7.17 -26.49
C LYS A 111 6.20 6.76 -25.61
N PRO A 112 7.41 7.16 -25.98
CA PRO A 112 8.62 6.73 -25.29
C PRO A 112 8.64 7.06 -23.79
N ASN A 113 8.02 8.18 -23.36
CA ASN A 113 7.93 8.55 -21.95
C ASN A 113 6.91 7.73 -21.16
N GLN A 114 6.02 6.99 -21.81
CA GLN A 114 5.12 6.06 -21.16
C GLN A 114 5.69 4.65 -21.11
N ASN A 115 6.50 4.27 -22.11
CA ASN A 115 7.01 2.92 -22.23
C ASN A 115 8.19 2.68 -21.29
N ILE A 116 8.07 1.67 -20.42
CA ILE A 116 9.18 1.20 -19.56
C ILE A 116 9.82 -0.08 -20.07
N ILE A 117 9.19 -0.77 -21.03
CA ILE A 117 9.73 -2.01 -21.59
C ILE A 117 10.99 -1.69 -22.40
N GLY A 118 12.01 -2.50 -22.22
CA GLY A 118 13.29 -2.30 -22.87
C GLY A 118 14.20 -1.27 -22.21
N ARG A 119 13.75 -0.59 -21.14
CA ARG A 119 14.60 0.31 -20.36
C ARG A 119 15.43 -0.46 -19.35
N GLN A 120 16.61 0.06 -19.07
CA GLN A 120 17.44 -0.44 -17.97
C GLN A 120 16.80 -0.07 -16.64
N ALA A 121 16.53 -1.07 -15.79
CA ALA A 121 16.03 -0.81 -14.45
C ALA A 121 17.16 -0.25 -13.59
N THR A 122 16.89 0.86 -12.93
CA THR A 122 17.84 1.56 -12.04
C THR A 122 17.38 1.57 -10.59
N GLY A 123 16.19 1.03 -10.32
CA GLY A 123 15.56 1.12 -9.00
C GLY A 123 15.05 2.52 -8.63
N LYS A 124 15.04 3.46 -9.58
CA LYS A 124 14.72 4.88 -9.36
C LYS A 124 13.72 5.44 -10.37
N PHE A 125 12.87 4.59 -10.96
CA PHE A 125 11.81 5.09 -11.82
C PHE A 125 10.87 6.01 -11.02
N ALA A 126 10.61 7.19 -11.56
CA ALA A 126 9.69 8.16 -11.00
C ALA A 126 8.85 8.81 -12.08
N VAL A 127 7.69 9.36 -11.71
CA VAL A 127 6.86 10.10 -12.65
C VAL A 127 7.45 11.47 -12.96
N SER A 128 7.18 12.00 -14.16
CA SER A 128 7.68 13.31 -14.62
C SER A 128 7.37 14.44 -13.63
N LYS A 129 6.26 14.37 -12.90
CA LYS A 129 5.89 15.36 -11.86
C LYS A 129 6.83 15.34 -10.65
N ASP A 130 7.53 14.24 -10.42
CA ASP A 130 8.45 14.06 -9.30
C ASP A 130 9.94 14.13 -9.77
N GLY A 131 10.14 14.67 -10.96
CA GLY A 131 11.48 14.80 -11.55
C GLY A 131 11.98 13.56 -12.27
N GLY A 132 11.13 12.55 -12.49
CA GLY A 132 11.44 11.38 -13.29
C GLY A 132 11.16 11.58 -14.78
N ASP A 133 11.28 10.51 -15.53
CA ASP A 133 11.16 10.48 -17.00
C ASP A 133 9.95 9.67 -17.50
N VAL A 134 9.07 9.24 -16.58
CA VAL A 134 7.89 8.45 -16.94
C VAL A 134 6.62 9.28 -16.79
N ASP A 135 5.79 9.31 -17.83
CA ASP A 135 4.52 10.02 -17.80
C ASP A 135 3.48 9.28 -16.96
N ALA A 136 2.92 9.99 -15.98
CA ALA A 136 1.85 9.46 -15.17
C ALA A 136 0.55 9.27 -15.97
N ILE A 137 -0.26 8.30 -15.58
CA ILE A 137 -1.63 8.13 -16.06
C ILE A 137 -2.43 9.38 -15.72
N THR A 138 -3.13 9.95 -16.70
CA THR A 138 -3.98 11.12 -16.49
C THR A 138 -5.01 10.84 -15.40
N ALA A 139 -5.11 11.74 -14.43
CA ALA A 139 -5.97 11.64 -13.26
C ALA A 139 -5.72 10.46 -12.30
N ALA A 140 -4.62 9.69 -12.49
CA ALA A 140 -4.25 8.55 -11.64
C ALA A 140 -2.76 8.59 -11.23
N THR A 141 -2.27 9.76 -10.83
CA THR A 141 -0.86 9.94 -10.46
C THR A 141 -0.43 9.08 -9.27
N ILE A 142 -1.33 8.85 -8.29
CA ILE A 142 -1.04 8.00 -7.12
C ILE A 142 -0.81 6.56 -7.56
N SER A 143 -1.71 6.00 -8.38
CA SER A 143 -1.57 4.65 -8.94
C SER A 143 -0.32 4.52 -9.82
N SER A 144 0.03 5.58 -10.57
CA SER A 144 1.27 5.60 -11.38
C SER A 144 2.53 5.56 -10.51
N ARG A 145 2.56 6.35 -9.43
CA ARG A 145 3.67 6.31 -8.45
C ARG A 145 3.80 4.94 -7.80
N ALA A 146 2.67 4.35 -7.38
CA ALA A 146 2.64 3.03 -6.79
C ALA A 146 3.14 1.97 -7.79
N PHE A 147 2.74 2.05 -9.06
CA PHE A 147 3.22 1.14 -10.10
C PHE A 147 4.75 1.24 -10.29
N LEU A 148 5.29 2.45 -10.43
CA LEU A 148 6.74 2.62 -10.56
C LEU A 148 7.50 2.20 -9.30
N LYS A 149 6.90 2.37 -8.12
CA LYS A 149 7.43 1.82 -6.86
C LYS A 149 7.51 0.29 -6.93
N ALA A 150 6.48 -0.39 -7.45
CA ALA A 150 6.50 -1.85 -7.63
C ALA A 150 7.65 -2.28 -8.54
N ILE A 151 7.87 -1.58 -9.67
CA ILE A 151 8.97 -1.87 -10.58
C ILE A 151 10.33 -1.69 -9.89
N ASN A 152 10.50 -0.62 -9.12
CA ASN A 152 11.73 -0.37 -8.37
C ASN A 152 11.97 -1.43 -7.30
N GLN A 153 10.94 -1.86 -6.57
CA GLN A 153 11.04 -2.93 -5.57
C GLN A 153 11.40 -4.27 -6.22
N ALA A 154 10.76 -4.62 -7.34
CA ALA A 154 11.08 -5.82 -8.08
C ALA A 154 12.55 -5.82 -8.54
N TYR A 155 13.08 -4.66 -8.96
CA TYR A 155 14.49 -4.55 -9.35
C TYR A 155 15.46 -4.72 -8.18
N VAL A 156 15.14 -4.15 -7.02
CA VAL A 156 15.94 -4.33 -5.78
C VAL A 156 15.97 -5.82 -5.37
N GLU A 157 14.84 -6.49 -5.45
CA GLU A 157 14.74 -7.93 -5.21
C GLU A 157 15.54 -8.74 -6.26
N PHE A 158 15.48 -8.34 -7.53
CA PHE A 158 16.30 -8.93 -8.60
C PHE A 158 17.79 -8.84 -8.30
N ARG A 159 18.24 -7.69 -7.75
CA ARG A 159 19.65 -7.48 -7.37
C ARG A 159 20.06 -8.24 -6.12
N GLY A 160 19.12 -8.79 -5.35
CA GLY A 160 19.38 -9.38 -4.04
C GLY A 160 19.77 -8.34 -2.99
N GLU A 161 19.40 -7.07 -3.19
CA GLU A 161 19.59 -6.00 -2.23
C GLU A 161 18.37 -5.96 -1.30
N ASP A 162 18.59 -5.89 0.02
CA ASP A 162 17.49 -5.73 0.98
C ASP A 162 16.76 -4.41 0.73
N VAL A 163 15.42 -4.45 0.70
CA VAL A 163 14.56 -3.31 0.41
C VAL A 163 14.59 -2.32 1.58
N GLU A 164 15.68 -1.58 1.72
CA GLU A 164 15.68 -0.40 2.58
C GLU A 164 14.89 0.73 1.91
N ALA A 165 13.86 1.16 2.63
CA ALA A 165 12.82 2.07 2.19
C ALA A 165 13.35 3.44 1.77
N HIS A 166 13.60 3.63 0.47
CA HIS A 166 13.78 4.97 -0.12
C HIS A 166 12.58 5.28 -1.01
N THR A 167 11.44 5.60 -0.39
CA THR A 167 10.31 6.16 -1.13
C THR A 167 9.60 7.21 -0.31
N GLY A 168 9.77 8.47 -0.71
CA GLY A 168 8.95 9.58 -0.25
C GLY A 168 7.51 9.51 -0.79
N ALA A 169 6.80 8.43 -0.51
CA ALA A 169 5.36 8.36 -0.64
C ALA A 169 4.79 8.28 0.77
N SER A 170 3.97 9.23 1.14
CA SER A 170 3.30 9.32 2.43
C SER A 170 2.76 7.95 2.85
N GLN A 171 3.36 7.36 3.86
CA GLN A 171 2.81 6.22 4.57
C GLN A 171 1.61 6.72 5.37
N GLN A 172 0.42 6.63 4.79
CA GLN A 172 -0.78 6.47 5.58
C GLN A 172 -0.92 4.98 5.87
N GLN A 173 -0.24 4.51 6.91
CA GLN A 173 -0.60 3.26 7.56
C GLN A 173 -2.00 3.41 8.14
N PRO A 174 -2.91 2.45 7.92
CA PRO A 174 -4.06 2.32 8.79
C PRO A 174 -3.51 2.01 10.18
N LYS A 175 -3.70 2.91 11.12
CA LYS A 175 -3.50 2.61 12.54
C LYS A 175 -4.47 1.48 12.89
N GLU A 176 -3.97 0.29 13.04
CA GLU A 176 -4.56 -0.71 13.89
C GLU A 176 -4.46 -0.15 15.31
N GLU A 177 -5.59 0.31 15.81
CA GLU A 177 -5.78 0.82 17.16
C GLU A 177 -5.77 -0.38 18.12
N VAL A 178 -4.56 -0.82 18.49
CA VAL A 178 -4.40 -1.60 19.70
C VAL A 178 -4.43 -0.61 20.84
N ALA A 179 -5.56 -0.60 21.56
CA ALA A 179 -5.70 0.11 22.80
C ALA A 179 -4.73 -0.47 23.83
N GLU A 180 -3.55 0.13 23.93
CA GLU A 180 -2.65 -0.06 25.06
C GLU A 180 -2.71 1.20 25.89
N GLU A 181 -3.27 1.07 27.10
CA GLU A 181 -3.40 2.11 28.11
C GLU A 181 -2.05 2.78 28.36
N ALA A 182 -1.93 4.04 27.94
CA ALA A 182 -0.80 4.88 28.29
C ALA A 182 -0.90 5.27 29.76
N PRO A 183 0.16 5.15 30.56
CA PRO A 183 0.15 5.63 31.94
C PRO A 183 0.01 7.15 31.95
N ALA A 184 -0.96 7.61 32.76
CA ALA A 184 -1.23 9.01 33.01
C ALA A 184 0.02 9.71 33.54
N CYS A 185 0.51 10.72 32.82
CA CYS A 185 1.47 11.65 33.36
C CYS A 185 0.77 12.63 34.27
N GLU A 186 0.71 12.31 35.55
CA GLU A 186 0.36 13.22 36.63
C GLU A 186 1.59 14.13 36.92
N HIS A 187 1.64 15.28 36.26
CA HIS A 187 2.50 16.36 36.71
C HIS A 187 1.67 17.62 36.94
N GLN A 188 1.38 17.82 38.20
CA GLN A 188 0.87 19.04 38.81
C GLN A 188 1.97 20.13 38.74
N CYS A 189 1.86 21.07 37.81
CA CYS A 189 2.64 22.29 37.86
C CYS A 189 1.97 23.22 38.84
N GLN A 190 2.39 23.18 40.11
CA GLN A 190 2.15 24.22 41.09
C GLN A 190 3.44 25.08 41.18
N GLY A 191 3.31 26.36 40.88
CA GLY A 191 4.35 27.34 41.24
C GLY A 191 4.52 28.47 40.24
N HIS A 192 4.01 29.65 40.63
CA HIS A 192 4.49 30.93 40.12
C HIS A 192 5.96 31.10 40.47
N HIS A 193 6.84 31.16 39.50
CA HIS A 193 8.13 31.82 39.64
C HIS A 193 8.68 32.22 38.27
N GLU A 194 9.03 33.50 38.16
CA GLU A 194 9.85 34.05 37.09
C GLU A 194 11.24 33.39 37.12
N GLY A 195 11.67 32.83 36.01
CA GLY A 195 13.01 32.26 35.88
C GLY A 195 13.06 31.23 34.74
N GLU A 196 14.08 31.35 33.90
CA GLU A 196 14.39 30.45 32.80
C GLU A 196 14.38 28.99 33.23
N HIS A 197 13.46 28.20 32.68
CA HIS A 197 13.47 26.75 32.84
C HIS A 197 13.82 26.05 31.52
N LYS A 198 15.05 25.57 31.45
CA LYS A 198 15.47 24.54 30.50
C LYS A 198 14.78 23.21 30.88
N CYS A 199 13.82 22.76 30.09
CA CYS A 199 13.33 21.42 30.20
C CYS A 199 14.37 20.43 29.65
N GLN A 200 15.12 19.78 30.53
CA GLN A 200 15.88 18.57 30.19
C GLN A 200 15.00 17.36 30.47
N GLY A 201 14.36 16.87 29.44
CA GLY A 201 13.56 15.64 29.52
C GLY A 201 13.01 15.27 28.15
N ASN A 202 13.27 14.07 27.74
CA ASN A 202 12.88 13.50 26.45
C ASN A 202 11.37 13.21 26.44
N CYS A 203 10.54 14.24 26.22
CA CYS A 203 9.10 14.10 26.09
C CYS A 203 8.74 13.90 24.62
N LYS A 204 8.47 12.65 24.21
CA LYS A 204 7.77 12.32 22.98
C LYS A 204 6.26 12.38 23.26
N GLY A 205 5.66 13.56 23.09
CA GLY A 205 4.22 13.75 23.20
C GLY A 205 3.89 15.23 23.00
N GLU A 206 2.96 15.55 22.10
CA GLU A 206 2.47 16.90 21.84
C GLU A 206 1.78 17.46 23.10
N CYS A 207 2.40 18.45 23.74
CA CYS A 207 1.73 19.26 24.75
C CYS A 207 0.81 20.27 24.04
N GLN A 208 -0.50 20.05 24.06
CA GLN A 208 -1.48 21.08 23.73
C GLN A 208 -1.60 22.09 24.89
N GLY A 209 -0.66 23.03 24.93
CA GLY A 209 -0.71 24.17 25.85
C GLY A 209 -0.16 25.39 25.14
N LYS A 210 -0.97 26.47 25.02
CA LYS A 210 -0.62 27.75 24.43
C LYS A 210 0.59 28.37 25.13
N CYS A 211 1.77 28.18 24.59
CA CYS A 211 2.91 29.04 24.88
C CYS A 211 2.88 30.21 23.90
N LYS A 212 2.57 31.42 24.38
CA LYS A 212 2.73 32.66 23.61
C LYS A 212 4.21 32.96 23.49
N HIS A 213 4.76 32.83 22.29
CA HIS A 213 6.07 33.36 21.94
C HIS A 213 5.98 34.87 21.88
N HIS A 214 6.66 35.55 22.77
CA HIS A 214 7.04 36.97 22.63
C HIS A 214 8.23 37.01 21.69
N GLN A 215 8.08 37.59 20.51
CA GLN A 215 9.18 38.00 19.65
C GLN A 215 9.70 39.33 20.18
N GLU A 216 10.88 39.33 20.76
CA GLU A 216 11.66 40.53 20.97
C GLU A 216 12.32 40.90 19.63
N THR A 217 11.91 42.05 19.09
CA THR A 217 12.59 42.76 18.01
C THR A 217 13.82 43.46 18.55
N GLU A 218 15.01 42.96 18.26
CA GLU A 218 16.23 43.71 18.43
C GLU A 218 16.33 44.80 17.37
N VAL A 219 16.24 46.02 17.82
CA VAL A 219 16.61 47.27 17.12
C VAL A 219 18.11 47.42 17.26
N SER A 220 18.87 47.27 16.19
CA SER A 220 20.28 47.67 16.16
C SER A 220 20.39 49.14 15.79
N HIS A 221 20.92 49.95 16.69
CA HIS A 221 21.46 51.29 16.46
C HIS A 221 22.96 51.23 16.14
N GLU A 222 23.36 52.08 15.19
CA GLU A 222 24.68 52.51 14.67
C GLU A 222 25.33 51.63 13.63
#